data_08497693d6c274e127d2ea9669799a2f
#
_entry.id   08497693d6c274e127d2ea9669799a2f
#
_cell.length_a   1.000
_cell.length_b   1.000
_cell.length_c   1.000
_cell.angle_alpha   90.00
_cell.angle_beta   90.00
_cell.angle_gamma   90.00
#
_symmetry.space_group_name_H-M   'P 1'
#
loop_
_entity.id
_entity.type
_entity.pdbx_description
1 polymer ?
#
loop_
_entity_poly.entity_id
_entity_poly.type
_entity_poly.pdbx_seq_one_letter_code
_entity_poly.pdbx_strand_id
1 'polypeptide(L)'
;LPQYNGDFRSMPAYLDAGDWDAAGIKWVNVHPDNREQFDLPTVIGTMIYSDPRNAFPLAILDGTELTMQRTGAAAAVATDHLAVEDATSLGIIGAGVQSYTQLRAISTIRPIEEVVVSDLDEEKVARFVDTFEGEFDVRPGTPEDAAACDVLSTVTPVESPIVEREWLGEHTHVNAMGADAKGKHELADDVLLDAKLVIDDYEQTTHSGEINVPYGEGVLDDEDIYGEIGQIVVGEKEGRTAEDGVTVFDSTGLAIQDVAAAHVVYEHADENDNGYPFDLMGLDG
;
A
#
# COMPACT_ATOMS: atom_id res chain seq x y z
N LEU A 1 -12.88 -17.53 6.74
CA LEU A 1 -13.64 -18.21 7.80
C LEU A 1 -15.00 -18.65 7.27
N PRO A 2 -15.37 -19.95 7.28
CA PRO A 2 -16.59 -20.43 6.63
C PRO A 2 -17.90 -19.89 7.21
N GLN A 3 -17.90 -19.40 8.44
CA GLN A 3 -19.10 -18.93 9.15
C GLN A 3 -19.15 -17.41 9.30
N TYR A 4 -18.09 -16.74 8.96
CA TYR A 4 -17.94 -15.30 9.14
C TYR A 4 -17.37 -14.68 7.87
N ASN A 5 -17.84 -13.50 7.51
CA ASN A 5 -17.30 -12.74 6.40
C ASN A 5 -15.95 -12.12 6.82
N GLY A 6 -14.88 -12.89 6.69
CA GLY A 6 -13.56 -12.43 7.09
C GLY A 6 -12.48 -13.48 7.03
N ASP A 7 -11.24 -13.09 7.23
CA ASP A 7 -10.06 -13.95 7.23
C ASP A 7 -9.14 -13.74 8.44
N PHE A 8 -8.15 -14.62 8.56
CA PHE A 8 -7.01 -14.49 9.47
C PHE A 8 -5.74 -14.79 8.68
N ARG A 9 -4.79 -13.87 8.73
CA ARG A 9 -3.51 -13.98 8.04
C ARG A 9 -2.37 -13.88 9.06
N SER A 10 -1.39 -14.80 8.97
CA SER A 10 -0.12 -14.67 9.66
C SER A 10 0.94 -14.29 8.64
N MET A 11 1.64 -13.20 8.89
CA MET A 11 2.63 -12.62 7.99
C MET A 11 3.99 -12.53 8.71
N PRO A 12 4.71 -13.66 8.83
CA PRO A 12 6.04 -13.67 9.42
C PRO A 12 7.09 -13.23 8.40
N ALA A 13 8.13 -12.52 8.86
CA ALA A 13 9.31 -12.26 8.06
C ALA A 13 10.57 -12.12 8.93
N TYR A 14 11.70 -12.36 8.30
CA TYR A 14 13.03 -12.00 8.75
C TYR A 14 13.66 -11.10 7.69
N LEU A 15 14.22 -9.99 8.13
CA LEU A 15 14.90 -9.00 7.30
C LEU A 15 16.37 -8.94 7.72
N ASP A 16 17.24 -9.18 6.75
CA ASP A 16 18.69 -8.94 6.86
C ASP A 16 19.02 -7.72 6.00
N ALA A 17 19.29 -6.59 6.65
CA ALA A 17 19.65 -5.33 6.00
C ALA A 17 21.17 -5.08 6.01
N GLY A 18 21.98 -6.10 6.32
CA GLY A 18 23.44 -6.03 6.38
C GLY A 18 23.95 -5.49 7.70
N ASP A 19 23.71 -4.22 8.02
CA ASP A 19 24.18 -3.59 9.27
C ASP A 19 23.25 -3.88 10.46
N TRP A 20 22.02 -4.26 10.22
CA TRP A 20 21.03 -4.66 11.21
C TRP A 20 20.13 -5.75 10.68
N ASP A 21 19.52 -6.49 11.57
CA ASP A 21 18.53 -7.52 11.24
C ASP A 21 17.31 -7.43 12.17
N ALA A 22 16.19 -7.92 11.68
CA ALA A 22 14.93 -7.86 12.39
C ALA A 22 14.04 -9.07 12.05
N ALA A 23 13.25 -9.51 13.01
CA ALA A 23 12.26 -10.55 12.82
C ALA A 23 10.93 -10.17 13.45
N GLY A 24 9.85 -10.68 12.88
CA GLY A 24 8.53 -10.41 13.45
C GLY A 24 7.43 -11.16 12.73
N ILE A 25 6.24 -11.02 13.28
CA ILE A 25 5.02 -11.54 12.68
C ILE A 25 3.89 -10.54 12.87
N LYS A 26 3.22 -10.19 11.78
CA LYS A 26 1.94 -9.52 11.86
C LYS A 26 0.81 -10.56 11.82
N TRP A 27 -0.02 -10.56 12.83
CA TRP A 27 -1.31 -11.23 12.85
C TRP A 27 -2.36 -10.22 12.45
N VAL A 28 -2.90 -10.31 11.24
CA VAL A 28 -3.84 -9.36 10.68
C VAL A 28 -5.09 -10.06 10.18
N ASN A 29 -6.23 -9.39 10.31
CA ASN A 29 -7.53 -9.93 10.01
C ASN A 29 -8.35 -8.89 9.26
N VAL A 30 -9.06 -9.32 8.22
CA VAL A 30 -9.98 -8.48 7.48
C VAL A 30 -11.39 -9.01 7.71
N HIS A 31 -12.26 -8.19 8.29
CA HIS A 31 -13.66 -8.48 8.55
C HIS A 31 -14.51 -7.30 8.06
N PRO A 32 -15.02 -7.32 6.82
CA PRO A 32 -15.75 -6.21 6.20
C PRO A 32 -16.93 -5.71 7.01
N ASP A 33 -17.63 -6.62 7.70
CA ASP A 33 -18.85 -6.32 8.45
C ASP A 33 -18.59 -5.74 9.85
N ASN A 34 -17.33 -5.65 10.30
CA ASN A 34 -16.97 -5.20 11.64
C ASN A 34 -17.52 -3.81 11.98
N ARG A 35 -17.46 -2.90 10.98
CA ARG A 35 -17.90 -1.50 11.17
C ARG A 35 -19.39 -1.44 11.49
N GLU A 36 -20.20 -2.18 10.75
CA GLU A 36 -21.65 -2.18 10.89
C GLU A 36 -22.12 -2.96 12.12
N GLN A 37 -21.50 -4.13 12.38
CA GLN A 37 -21.99 -5.04 13.42
C GLN A 37 -21.43 -4.76 14.80
N PHE A 38 -20.19 -4.24 14.90
CA PHE A 38 -19.45 -4.15 16.16
C PHE A 38 -18.84 -2.79 16.43
N ASP A 39 -18.95 -1.83 15.52
CA ASP A 39 -18.26 -0.53 15.57
C ASP A 39 -16.72 -0.68 15.71
N LEU A 40 -16.17 -1.69 15.05
CA LEU A 40 -14.74 -1.99 15.01
C LEU A 40 -14.13 -1.70 13.63
N PRO A 41 -12.80 -1.48 13.53
CA PRO A 41 -12.14 -1.39 12.25
C PRO A 41 -12.34 -2.65 11.39
N THR A 42 -12.44 -2.47 10.07
CA THR A 42 -12.50 -3.59 9.11
C THR A 42 -11.23 -4.43 9.16
N VAL A 43 -10.08 -3.77 9.30
CA VAL A 43 -8.77 -4.41 9.44
C VAL A 43 -8.31 -4.25 10.88
N ILE A 44 -7.93 -5.35 11.51
CA ILE A 44 -7.37 -5.38 12.86
C ILE A 44 -6.08 -6.19 12.80
N GLY A 45 -4.99 -5.61 13.25
CA GLY A 45 -3.68 -6.25 13.25
C GLY A 45 -2.92 -6.08 14.55
N THR A 46 -2.10 -7.08 14.85
CA THR A 46 -1.11 -7.03 15.94
C THR A 46 0.24 -7.42 15.36
N MET A 47 1.25 -6.62 15.61
CA MET A 47 2.63 -6.92 15.22
C MET A 47 3.41 -7.35 16.45
N ILE A 48 4.06 -8.51 16.38
CA ILE A 48 5.06 -8.95 17.36
C ILE A 48 6.43 -8.77 16.70
N TYR A 49 7.24 -7.91 17.29
CA TYR A 49 8.62 -7.65 16.89
C TYR A 49 9.57 -8.39 17.82
N SER A 50 10.54 -9.12 17.28
CA SER A 50 11.39 -10.03 18.04
C SER A 50 12.86 -9.86 17.69
N ASP A 51 13.74 -10.13 18.66
CA ASP A 51 15.17 -10.25 18.45
C ASP A 51 15.48 -11.54 17.67
N PRO A 52 16.00 -11.48 16.44
CA PRO A 52 16.26 -12.67 15.63
C PRO A 52 17.33 -13.60 16.22
N ARG A 53 18.19 -13.10 17.11
CA ARG A 53 19.29 -13.88 17.74
C ARG A 53 18.79 -14.89 18.76
N ASN A 54 17.66 -14.63 19.42
CA ASN A 54 17.21 -15.42 20.55
C ASN A 54 15.68 -15.62 20.62
N ALA A 55 14.95 -15.04 19.64
CA ALA A 55 13.50 -15.05 19.53
C ALA A 55 12.77 -14.33 20.69
N PHE A 56 13.46 -13.47 21.46
CA PHE A 56 12.83 -12.70 22.52
C PHE A 56 11.87 -11.66 21.91
N PRO A 57 10.60 -11.58 22.35
CA PRO A 57 9.67 -10.57 21.88
C PRO A 57 10.05 -9.22 22.48
N LEU A 58 10.56 -8.32 21.63
CA LEU A 58 10.98 -6.97 22.00
C LEU A 58 9.80 -6.02 22.17
N ALA A 59 8.80 -6.13 21.27
CA ALA A 59 7.63 -5.28 21.31
C ALA A 59 6.38 -5.97 20.75
N ILE A 60 5.22 -5.50 21.24
CA ILE A 60 3.90 -5.73 20.61
C ILE A 60 3.39 -4.37 20.17
N LEU A 61 3.10 -4.22 18.89
CA LEU A 61 2.69 -2.96 18.26
C LEU A 61 1.29 -3.06 17.68
N ASP A 62 0.62 -1.92 17.53
CA ASP A 62 -0.61 -1.83 16.74
C ASP A 62 -0.29 -2.13 15.27
N GLY A 63 -0.66 -3.34 14.85
CA GLY A 63 -0.46 -3.80 13.47
C GLY A 63 -1.42 -3.15 12.47
N THR A 64 -2.52 -2.55 12.95
CA THR A 64 -3.48 -1.83 12.10
C THR A 64 -2.87 -0.52 11.62
N GLU A 65 -2.43 0.31 12.57
CA GLU A 65 -1.77 1.58 12.26
C GLU A 65 -0.48 1.35 11.46
N LEU A 66 0.34 0.40 11.88
CA LEU A 66 1.57 0.03 11.17
C LEU A 66 1.29 -0.37 9.72
N THR A 67 0.22 -1.14 9.47
CA THR A 67 -0.19 -1.52 8.10
C THR A 67 -0.57 -0.29 7.28
N MET A 68 -1.31 0.66 7.84
CA MET A 68 -1.68 1.89 7.13
C MET A 68 -0.44 2.70 6.73
N GLN A 69 0.47 2.92 7.66
CA GLN A 69 1.67 3.73 7.43
C GLN A 69 2.62 3.09 6.41
N ARG A 70 2.92 1.76 6.53
CA ARG A 70 3.83 1.08 5.61
C ARG A 70 3.25 0.95 4.19
N THR A 71 1.92 0.91 4.05
CA THR A 71 1.27 0.87 2.74
C THR A 71 1.41 2.21 2.02
N GLY A 72 1.21 3.33 2.72
CA GLY A 72 1.51 4.65 2.17
C GLY A 72 2.99 4.83 1.82
N ALA A 73 3.88 4.34 2.68
CA ALA A 73 5.32 4.39 2.43
C ALA A 73 5.74 3.58 1.19
N ALA A 74 5.14 2.41 0.95
CA ALA A 74 5.40 1.61 -0.25
C ALA A 74 5.00 2.36 -1.53
N ALA A 75 3.83 3.00 -1.53
CA ALA A 75 3.41 3.84 -2.65
C ALA A 75 4.33 5.05 -2.85
N ALA A 76 4.80 5.68 -1.76
CA ALA A 76 5.75 6.78 -1.86
C ALA A 76 7.09 6.33 -2.47
N VAL A 77 7.63 5.18 -2.06
CA VAL A 77 8.85 4.60 -2.66
C VAL A 77 8.64 4.33 -4.16
N ALA A 78 7.51 3.73 -4.55
CA ALA A 78 7.21 3.50 -5.95
C ALA A 78 7.07 4.83 -6.72
N THR A 79 6.36 5.80 -6.15
CA THR A 79 6.20 7.15 -6.74
C THR A 79 7.55 7.85 -6.91
N ASP A 80 8.49 7.69 -5.98
CA ASP A 80 9.84 8.29 -6.10
C ASP A 80 10.60 7.78 -7.30
N HIS A 81 10.46 6.51 -7.62
CA HIS A 81 11.17 5.86 -8.72
C HIS A 81 10.41 5.85 -10.05
N LEU A 82 9.07 5.97 -10.03
CA LEU A 82 8.23 5.70 -11.19
C LEU A 82 7.35 6.87 -11.65
N ALA A 83 7.13 7.90 -10.82
CA ALA A 83 6.42 9.12 -11.23
C ALA A 83 7.38 10.15 -11.85
N VAL A 84 6.83 11.06 -12.64
CA VAL A 84 7.57 12.24 -13.10
C VAL A 84 8.01 13.09 -11.90
N GLU A 85 9.19 13.70 -11.97
CA GLU A 85 9.77 14.45 -10.84
C GLU A 85 8.94 15.70 -10.46
N ASP A 86 8.28 16.29 -11.44
CA ASP A 86 7.46 17.49 -11.32
C ASP A 86 5.96 17.20 -11.14
N ALA A 87 5.59 15.99 -10.73
CA ALA A 87 4.22 15.64 -10.42
C ALA A 87 3.65 16.53 -9.31
N THR A 88 2.54 17.21 -9.60
CA THR A 88 1.89 18.16 -8.68
C THR A 88 0.46 17.78 -8.32
N SER A 89 -0.12 16.81 -9.02
CA SER A 89 -1.49 16.35 -8.81
C SER A 89 -1.55 14.88 -8.40
N LEU A 90 -2.43 14.58 -7.43
CA LEU A 90 -2.70 13.23 -6.94
C LEU A 90 -4.19 12.91 -7.02
N GLY A 91 -4.52 11.88 -7.78
CA GLY A 91 -5.84 11.27 -7.77
C GLY A 91 -5.90 10.11 -6.77
N ILE A 92 -7.00 9.99 -6.07
CA ILE A 92 -7.26 8.87 -5.14
C ILE A 92 -8.62 8.28 -5.42
N ILE A 93 -8.68 7.00 -5.74
CA ILE A 93 -9.92 6.26 -5.87
C ILE A 93 -10.05 5.30 -4.68
N GLY A 94 -11.05 5.57 -3.82
CA GLY A 94 -11.26 4.95 -2.52
C GLY A 94 -10.89 5.89 -1.37
N ALA A 95 -11.90 6.50 -0.70
CA ALA A 95 -11.71 7.44 0.42
C ALA A 95 -11.70 6.71 1.79
N GLY A 96 -11.16 5.49 1.84
CA GLY A 96 -10.98 4.70 3.05
C GLY A 96 -9.75 5.14 3.86
N VAL A 97 -9.41 4.36 4.92
CA VAL A 97 -8.28 4.68 5.81
C VAL A 97 -6.93 4.76 5.08
N GLN A 98 -6.75 3.98 4.03
CA GLN A 98 -5.51 3.98 3.25
C GLN A 98 -5.29 5.29 2.47
N SER A 99 -6.36 5.94 2.01
CA SER A 99 -6.25 7.18 1.24
C SER A 99 -5.48 8.28 1.98
N TYR A 100 -5.64 8.35 3.30
CA TYR A 100 -4.98 9.35 4.15
C TYR A 100 -3.46 9.15 4.18
N THR A 101 -3.02 7.92 4.31
CA THR A 101 -1.57 7.60 4.32
C THR A 101 -0.96 7.66 2.93
N GLN A 102 -1.72 7.36 1.87
CA GLN A 102 -1.30 7.58 0.49
C GLN A 102 -0.94 9.05 0.25
N LEU A 103 -1.87 9.97 0.52
CA LEU A 103 -1.61 11.40 0.33
C LEU A 103 -0.42 11.88 1.17
N ARG A 104 -0.40 11.55 2.48
CA ARG A 104 0.68 12.00 3.37
C ARG A 104 2.05 11.49 2.94
N ALA A 105 2.16 10.23 2.55
CA ALA A 105 3.44 9.65 2.16
C ALA A 105 3.90 10.18 0.78
N ILE A 106 3.03 10.20 -0.22
CA ILE A 106 3.36 10.66 -1.58
C ILE A 106 3.75 12.14 -1.56
N SER A 107 3.07 12.99 -0.77
CA SER A 107 3.41 14.41 -0.66
C SER A 107 4.77 14.69 -0.01
N THR A 108 5.41 13.70 0.65
CA THR A 108 6.79 13.84 1.11
C THR A 108 7.82 13.68 -0.01
N ILE A 109 7.42 13.05 -1.12
CA ILE A 109 8.30 12.68 -2.25
C ILE A 109 8.07 13.58 -3.46
N ARG A 110 6.84 14.03 -3.67
CA ARG A 110 6.46 14.91 -4.79
C ARG A 110 5.78 16.17 -4.26
N PRO A 111 5.94 17.31 -4.95
CA PRO A 111 5.34 18.59 -4.56
C PRO A 111 3.83 18.62 -4.90
N ILE A 112 3.06 17.72 -4.29
CA ILE A 112 1.62 17.62 -4.54
C ILE A 112 0.92 18.89 -4.04
N GLU A 113 0.18 19.53 -4.91
CA GLU A 113 -0.62 20.75 -4.64
C GLU A 113 -2.12 20.47 -4.79
N GLU A 114 -2.50 19.77 -5.86
CA GLU A 114 -3.90 19.42 -6.17
C GLU A 114 -4.17 17.94 -5.84
N VAL A 115 -5.32 17.69 -5.18
CA VAL A 115 -5.77 16.32 -4.85
C VAL A 115 -7.22 16.14 -5.27
N VAL A 116 -7.46 15.07 -6.05
CA VAL A 116 -8.80 14.68 -6.48
C VAL A 116 -9.17 13.36 -5.82
N VAL A 117 -10.22 13.33 -5.02
CA VAL A 117 -10.68 12.13 -4.32
C VAL A 117 -12.04 11.66 -4.82
N SER A 118 -12.15 10.35 -5.07
CA SER A 118 -13.36 9.69 -5.53
C SER A 118 -13.67 8.46 -4.66
N ASP A 119 -14.92 8.31 -4.24
CA ASP A 119 -15.47 7.12 -3.57
C ASP A 119 -16.98 7.09 -3.82
N LEU A 120 -17.59 5.90 -3.75
CA LEU A 120 -19.04 5.73 -3.79
C LEU A 120 -19.75 6.31 -2.57
N ASP A 121 -19.03 6.46 -1.45
CA ASP A 121 -19.51 6.99 -0.17
C ASP A 121 -19.14 8.48 -0.07
N GLU A 122 -20.10 9.35 -0.37
CA GLU A 122 -19.93 10.81 -0.33
C GLU A 122 -19.52 11.34 1.08
N GLU A 123 -19.90 10.64 2.16
CA GLU A 123 -19.50 11.04 3.51
C GLU A 123 -18.01 10.77 3.77
N LYS A 124 -17.46 9.68 3.19
CA LYS A 124 -16.01 9.43 3.27
C LYS A 124 -15.24 10.48 2.48
N VAL A 125 -15.72 10.82 1.27
CA VAL A 125 -15.13 11.88 0.45
C VAL A 125 -15.14 13.21 1.20
N ALA A 126 -16.28 13.61 1.79
CA ALA A 126 -16.37 14.84 2.57
C ALA A 126 -15.39 14.85 3.75
N ARG A 127 -15.29 13.76 4.51
CA ARG A 127 -14.34 13.66 5.64
C ARG A 127 -12.88 13.76 5.19
N PHE A 128 -12.55 13.17 4.05
CA PHE A 128 -11.21 13.27 3.48
C PHE A 128 -10.89 14.72 3.08
N VAL A 129 -11.78 15.39 2.37
CA VAL A 129 -11.65 16.80 2.00
C VAL A 129 -11.49 17.68 3.24
N ASP A 130 -12.39 17.56 4.22
CA ASP A 130 -12.32 18.33 5.47
C ASP A 130 -10.99 18.12 6.24
N THR A 131 -10.43 16.91 6.19
CA THR A 131 -9.17 16.59 6.89
C THR A 131 -7.96 17.31 6.30
N PHE A 132 -7.95 17.50 4.98
CA PHE A 132 -6.80 18.06 4.26
C PHE A 132 -7.04 19.49 3.75
N GLU A 133 -8.21 20.07 4.04
CA GLU A 133 -8.52 21.47 3.70
C GLU A 133 -7.50 22.41 4.33
N GLY A 134 -6.88 23.24 3.50
CA GLY A 134 -5.87 24.21 3.92
C GLY A 134 -4.42 23.68 3.91
N GLU A 135 -4.22 22.37 3.76
CA GLU A 135 -2.89 21.78 3.49
C GLU A 135 -2.67 21.62 1.98
N PHE A 136 -3.72 21.19 1.25
CA PHE A 136 -3.72 20.93 -0.19
C PHE A 136 -4.98 21.54 -0.83
N ASP A 137 -4.98 21.72 -2.15
CA ASP A 137 -6.19 21.99 -2.92
C ASP A 137 -6.95 20.69 -3.18
N VAL A 138 -7.78 20.29 -2.21
CA VAL A 138 -8.49 19.00 -2.22
C VAL A 138 -9.91 19.20 -2.70
N ARG A 139 -10.32 18.39 -3.69
CA ARG A 139 -11.69 18.40 -4.19
C ARG A 139 -12.24 17.00 -4.43
N PRO A 140 -13.58 16.82 -4.32
CA PRO A 140 -14.23 15.62 -4.82
C PRO A 140 -14.14 15.56 -6.35
N GLY A 141 -14.13 14.35 -6.90
CA GLY A 141 -14.18 14.12 -8.33
C GLY A 141 -14.75 12.75 -8.69
N THR A 142 -14.89 12.51 -9.99
CA THR A 142 -15.19 11.19 -10.53
C THR A 142 -13.92 10.32 -10.59
N PRO A 143 -14.02 9.00 -10.79
CA PRO A 143 -12.84 8.17 -11.08
C PRO A 143 -12.02 8.68 -12.28
N GLU A 144 -12.69 9.19 -13.33
CA GLU A 144 -12.04 9.81 -14.49
C GLU A 144 -11.27 11.08 -14.11
N ASP A 145 -11.84 11.95 -13.27
CA ASP A 145 -11.13 13.16 -12.79
C ASP A 145 -9.89 12.80 -11.96
N ALA A 146 -9.96 11.76 -11.13
CA ALA A 146 -8.85 11.28 -10.33
C ALA A 146 -7.75 10.62 -11.21
N ALA A 147 -8.16 9.82 -12.20
CA ALA A 147 -7.25 9.15 -13.11
C ALA A 147 -6.46 10.12 -14.01
N ALA A 148 -6.97 11.32 -14.25
CA ALA A 148 -6.31 12.35 -15.05
C ALA A 148 -5.14 13.06 -14.33
N CYS A 149 -4.90 12.78 -13.04
CA CYS A 149 -3.79 13.36 -12.27
C CYS A 149 -2.42 12.75 -12.66
N ASP A 150 -1.32 13.42 -12.27
CA ASP A 150 0.05 12.95 -12.53
C ASP A 150 0.35 11.63 -11.80
N VAL A 151 -0.18 11.49 -10.58
CA VAL A 151 -0.13 10.27 -9.78
C VAL A 151 -1.54 9.84 -9.44
N LEU A 152 -1.84 8.56 -9.58
CA LEU A 152 -3.09 7.94 -9.17
C LEU A 152 -2.82 6.87 -8.12
N SER A 153 -3.58 6.86 -7.02
CA SER A 153 -3.61 5.73 -6.08
C SER A 153 -5.00 5.11 -6.07
N THR A 154 -5.09 3.81 -6.36
CA THR A 154 -6.33 3.03 -6.20
C THR A 154 -6.23 2.20 -4.93
N VAL A 155 -7.23 2.30 -4.06
CA VAL A 155 -7.27 1.69 -2.72
C VAL A 155 -8.66 1.13 -2.41
N THR A 156 -9.26 0.46 -3.38
CA THR A 156 -10.61 -0.11 -3.27
C THR A 156 -10.61 -1.64 -3.26
N PRO A 157 -11.64 -2.27 -2.69
CA PRO A 157 -11.72 -3.74 -2.64
C PRO A 157 -12.48 -4.33 -3.84
N VAL A 158 -12.57 -3.65 -4.97
CA VAL A 158 -13.40 -4.06 -6.11
C VAL A 158 -12.85 -5.31 -6.82
N GLU A 159 -13.75 -6.02 -7.48
CA GLU A 159 -13.46 -7.22 -8.27
C GLU A 159 -13.69 -6.98 -9.78
N SER A 160 -13.75 -5.71 -10.19
CA SER A 160 -13.92 -5.31 -11.58
C SER A 160 -13.26 -3.95 -11.80
N PRO A 161 -12.67 -3.73 -12.98
CA PRO A 161 -11.98 -2.48 -13.30
C PRO A 161 -12.83 -1.24 -13.09
N ILE A 162 -12.23 -0.22 -12.53
CA ILE A 162 -12.78 1.12 -12.28
C ILE A 162 -11.90 2.23 -12.82
N VAL A 163 -10.80 1.88 -13.49
CA VAL A 163 -9.90 2.81 -14.18
C VAL A 163 -9.70 2.34 -15.59
N GLU A 164 -9.98 3.20 -16.56
CA GLU A 164 -9.81 2.97 -17.99
C GLU A 164 -8.55 3.66 -18.50
N ARG A 165 -7.87 3.06 -19.50
CA ARG A 165 -6.63 3.62 -20.06
C ARG A 165 -6.81 5.03 -20.63
N GLU A 166 -7.95 5.31 -21.24
CA GLU A 166 -8.26 6.62 -21.86
C GLU A 166 -8.38 7.77 -20.87
N TRP A 167 -8.54 7.48 -19.57
CA TRP A 167 -8.62 8.51 -18.52
C TRP A 167 -7.25 8.93 -18.01
N LEU A 168 -6.22 8.08 -18.19
CA LEU A 168 -4.86 8.35 -17.74
C LEU A 168 -4.13 9.31 -18.69
N GLY A 169 -3.36 10.22 -18.12
CA GLY A 169 -2.42 11.05 -18.86
C GLY A 169 -1.31 10.23 -19.53
N GLU A 170 -0.53 10.87 -20.38
CA GLU A 170 0.57 10.22 -21.11
C GLU A 170 1.65 9.67 -20.16
N HIS A 171 1.87 10.34 -19.03
CA HIS A 171 2.94 10.02 -18.08
C HIS A 171 2.45 9.73 -16.67
N THR A 172 1.17 9.42 -16.49
CA THR A 172 0.60 9.10 -15.18
C THR A 172 1.32 7.91 -14.55
N HIS A 173 1.61 8.03 -13.24
CA HIS A 173 2.03 6.92 -12.41
C HIS A 173 0.85 6.40 -11.60
N VAL A 174 0.61 5.08 -11.61
CA VAL A 174 -0.48 4.44 -10.87
C VAL A 174 0.08 3.57 -9.77
N ASN A 175 -0.31 3.83 -8.52
CA ASN A 175 -0.14 2.95 -7.38
C ASN A 175 -1.41 2.10 -7.22
N ALA A 176 -1.40 0.86 -7.70
CA ALA A 176 -2.49 -0.10 -7.55
C ALA A 176 -2.32 -0.85 -6.21
N MET A 177 -3.05 -0.40 -5.18
CA MET A 177 -2.86 -0.80 -3.79
C MET A 177 -4.07 -1.52 -3.19
N GLY A 178 -5.17 -1.67 -3.94
CA GLY A 178 -6.43 -2.21 -3.43
C GLY A 178 -6.56 -3.72 -3.58
N ALA A 179 -5.87 -4.33 -4.53
CA ALA A 179 -5.94 -5.76 -4.78
C ALA A 179 -4.96 -6.53 -3.85
N ASP A 180 -5.49 -7.22 -2.85
CA ASP A 180 -4.76 -8.03 -1.87
C ASP A 180 -5.33 -9.45 -1.72
N ALA A 181 -6.17 -9.84 -2.68
CA ALA A 181 -6.84 -11.15 -2.69
C ALA A 181 -7.23 -11.54 -4.11
N LYS A 182 -7.26 -12.85 -4.35
CA LYS A 182 -7.64 -13.41 -5.65
C LYS A 182 -9.01 -12.90 -6.12
N GLY A 183 -9.08 -12.46 -7.37
CA GLY A 183 -10.29 -11.96 -8.02
C GLY A 183 -10.48 -10.46 -7.92
N LYS A 184 -9.71 -9.77 -7.07
CA LYS A 184 -9.73 -8.31 -7.01
C LYS A 184 -8.86 -7.72 -8.10
N HIS A 185 -9.34 -6.70 -8.78
CA HIS A 185 -8.56 -5.82 -9.64
C HIS A 185 -9.32 -4.51 -9.92
N GLU A 186 -8.59 -3.42 -10.05
CA GLU A 186 -9.10 -2.06 -10.15
C GLU A 186 -8.88 -1.43 -11.54
N LEU A 187 -7.86 -1.92 -12.28
CA LEU A 187 -7.43 -1.35 -13.55
C LEU A 187 -7.90 -2.21 -14.73
N ALA A 188 -8.30 -1.57 -15.82
CA ALA A 188 -8.58 -2.29 -17.07
C ALA A 188 -7.29 -2.92 -17.63
N ASP A 189 -7.42 -4.04 -18.33
CA ASP A 189 -6.28 -4.81 -18.85
C ASP A 189 -5.36 -3.99 -19.75
N ASP A 190 -5.92 -3.07 -20.53
CA ASP A 190 -5.17 -2.19 -21.42
C ASP A 190 -4.31 -1.15 -20.68
N VAL A 191 -4.64 -0.80 -19.44
CA VAL A 191 -3.78 0.00 -18.56
C VAL A 191 -2.51 -0.78 -18.25
N LEU A 192 -2.65 -2.05 -17.87
CA LEU A 192 -1.53 -2.92 -17.48
C LEU A 192 -0.64 -3.28 -18.66
N LEU A 193 -1.25 -3.55 -19.83
CA LEU A 193 -0.53 -3.89 -21.07
C LEU A 193 0.25 -2.71 -21.66
N ASP A 194 -0.20 -1.47 -21.46
CA ASP A 194 0.45 -0.27 -21.98
C ASP A 194 1.50 0.32 -21.03
N ALA A 195 1.51 -0.14 -19.78
CA ALA A 195 2.34 0.43 -18.73
C ALA A 195 3.72 -0.22 -18.60
N LYS A 196 4.69 0.53 -18.07
CA LYS A 196 5.83 -0.08 -17.40
C LYS A 196 5.35 -0.67 -16.09
N LEU A 197 5.08 -1.97 -16.09
CA LEU A 197 4.48 -2.69 -14.97
C LEU A 197 5.53 -3.15 -13.96
N VAL A 198 5.50 -2.60 -12.76
CA VAL A 198 6.39 -2.94 -11.63
C VAL A 198 5.55 -3.54 -10.52
N ILE A 199 6.05 -4.58 -9.88
CA ILE A 199 5.35 -5.34 -8.84
C ILE A 199 6.13 -5.32 -7.52
N ASP A 200 5.50 -5.69 -6.40
CA ASP A 200 6.22 -5.82 -5.13
C ASP A 200 6.89 -7.19 -4.96
N ASP A 201 6.21 -8.29 -5.29
CA ASP A 201 6.71 -9.67 -5.25
C ASP A 201 6.02 -10.51 -6.31
N TYR A 202 6.77 -11.25 -7.10
CA TYR A 202 6.24 -11.99 -8.23
C TYR A 202 5.20 -13.06 -7.83
N GLU A 203 5.53 -13.90 -6.83
CA GLU A 203 4.65 -14.99 -6.44
C GLU A 203 3.35 -14.47 -5.82
N GLN A 204 3.44 -13.43 -5.01
CA GLN A 204 2.28 -12.87 -4.32
C GLN A 204 1.40 -12.07 -5.27
N THR A 205 2.00 -11.26 -6.15
CA THR A 205 1.27 -10.38 -7.06
C THR A 205 0.53 -11.16 -8.14
N THR A 206 1.16 -12.16 -8.76
CA THR A 206 0.50 -13.03 -9.74
C THR A 206 -0.64 -13.87 -9.15
N HIS A 207 -0.63 -14.07 -7.82
CA HIS A 207 -1.69 -14.83 -7.12
C HIS A 207 -2.84 -13.94 -6.61
N SER A 208 -2.57 -12.73 -6.14
CA SER A 208 -3.52 -11.91 -5.39
C SER A 208 -3.37 -10.39 -5.58
N GLY A 209 -2.41 -9.92 -6.39
CA GLY A 209 -2.23 -8.51 -6.73
C GLY A 209 -3.17 -8.03 -7.82
N GLU A 210 -2.96 -6.84 -8.32
CA GLU A 210 -3.74 -6.22 -9.38
C GLU A 210 -3.75 -7.06 -10.65
N ILE A 211 -2.62 -7.70 -10.97
CA ILE A 211 -2.47 -8.53 -12.18
C ILE A 211 -3.06 -9.94 -12.04
N ASN A 212 -3.52 -10.36 -10.86
CA ASN A 212 -3.90 -11.77 -10.62
C ASN A 212 -4.99 -12.30 -11.58
N VAL A 213 -5.92 -11.44 -11.99
CA VAL A 213 -7.00 -11.81 -12.92
C VAL A 213 -6.50 -11.89 -14.35
N PRO A 214 -5.97 -10.80 -14.97
CA PRO A 214 -5.49 -10.86 -16.34
C PRO A 214 -4.31 -11.83 -16.55
N TYR A 215 -3.44 -12.01 -15.56
CA TYR A 215 -2.38 -13.02 -15.59
C TYR A 215 -2.95 -14.45 -15.55
N GLY A 216 -3.92 -14.71 -14.67
CA GLY A 216 -4.61 -16.02 -14.58
C GLY A 216 -5.44 -16.37 -15.81
N GLU A 217 -5.90 -15.40 -16.58
CA GLU A 217 -6.65 -15.56 -17.83
C GLU A 217 -5.74 -15.61 -19.08
N GLY A 218 -4.44 -15.35 -18.91
CA GLY A 218 -3.46 -15.35 -20.00
C GLY A 218 -3.54 -14.10 -20.89
N VAL A 219 -4.06 -13.00 -20.36
CA VAL A 219 -4.05 -11.68 -21.00
C VAL A 219 -2.67 -11.03 -20.80
N LEU A 220 -2.09 -11.21 -19.60
CA LEU A 220 -0.72 -10.84 -19.25
C LEU A 220 0.15 -12.09 -19.09
N ASP A 221 1.44 -11.96 -19.36
CA ASP A 221 2.44 -12.98 -19.09
C ASP A 221 3.72 -12.39 -18.44
N ASP A 222 4.74 -13.23 -18.23
CA ASP A 222 5.99 -12.81 -17.56
C ASP A 222 6.75 -11.71 -18.33
N GLU A 223 6.55 -11.61 -19.65
CA GLU A 223 7.24 -10.63 -20.48
C GLU A 223 6.64 -9.22 -20.31
N ASP A 224 5.39 -9.12 -19.82
CA ASP A 224 4.71 -7.85 -19.53
C ASP A 224 5.18 -7.24 -18.20
N ILE A 225 5.73 -8.06 -17.28
CA ILE A 225 6.23 -7.60 -15.99
C ILE A 225 7.64 -7.04 -16.14
N TYR A 226 7.79 -5.72 -15.95
CA TYR A 226 9.12 -5.09 -16.02
C TYR A 226 10.05 -5.60 -14.92
N GLY A 227 9.58 -5.72 -13.68
CA GLY A 227 10.34 -6.25 -12.55
C GLY A 227 9.75 -5.89 -11.19
N GLU A 228 10.49 -6.25 -10.15
CA GLU A 228 10.13 -5.94 -8.78
C GLU A 228 10.69 -4.59 -8.36
N ILE A 229 9.95 -3.84 -7.53
CA ILE A 229 10.35 -2.51 -7.05
C ILE A 229 11.70 -2.56 -6.31
N GLY A 230 11.99 -3.66 -5.61
CA GLY A 230 13.27 -3.86 -4.93
C GLY A 230 14.46 -3.81 -5.88
N GLN A 231 14.34 -4.36 -7.10
CA GLN A 231 15.40 -4.31 -8.12
C GLN A 231 15.68 -2.86 -8.58
N ILE A 232 14.64 -2.03 -8.62
CA ILE A 232 14.77 -0.62 -8.97
C ILE A 232 15.43 0.16 -7.83
N VAL A 233 14.97 -0.04 -6.60
CA VAL A 233 15.51 0.63 -5.41
C VAL A 233 17.01 0.38 -5.21
N VAL A 234 17.46 -0.85 -5.49
CA VAL A 234 18.90 -1.19 -5.38
C VAL A 234 19.71 -0.87 -6.65
N GLY A 235 19.07 -0.35 -7.69
CA GLY A 235 19.72 0.07 -8.94
C GLY A 235 20.08 -1.09 -9.90
N GLU A 236 19.48 -2.26 -9.74
CA GLU A 236 19.60 -3.38 -10.68
C GLU A 236 18.76 -3.17 -11.94
N LYS A 237 17.66 -2.43 -11.82
CA LYS A 237 16.80 -1.98 -12.92
C LYS A 237 16.59 -0.48 -12.86
N GLU A 238 16.38 0.12 -14.03
CA GLU A 238 16.09 1.55 -14.11
C GLU A 238 14.64 1.82 -13.67
N GLY A 239 14.44 2.90 -12.91
CA GLY A 239 13.12 3.44 -12.64
C GLY A 239 12.49 4.06 -13.88
N ARG A 240 11.75 5.16 -13.70
CA ARG A 240 11.19 5.91 -14.81
C ARG A 240 12.26 6.58 -15.65
N THR A 241 12.12 6.50 -16.96
CA THR A 241 12.91 7.23 -17.95
C THR A 241 12.03 8.23 -18.70
N ALA A 242 12.64 9.11 -19.51
CA ALA A 242 11.90 10.07 -20.34
C ALA A 242 11.10 9.41 -21.48
N GLU A 243 11.37 8.15 -21.80
CA GLU A 243 10.69 7.40 -22.85
C GLU A 243 9.48 6.63 -22.33
N ASP A 244 9.35 6.49 -21.00
CA ASP A 244 8.23 5.76 -20.39
C ASP A 244 6.94 6.59 -20.44
N GLY A 245 5.87 5.93 -20.86
CA GLY A 245 4.50 6.42 -20.78
C GLY A 245 3.91 6.26 -19.39
N VAL A 246 2.78 5.58 -19.28
CA VAL A 246 2.18 5.19 -18.00
C VAL A 246 3.09 4.19 -17.28
N THR A 247 3.20 4.34 -15.96
CA THR A 247 3.86 3.37 -15.08
C THR A 247 2.87 2.86 -14.04
N VAL A 248 2.89 1.58 -13.73
CA VAL A 248 2.03 0.96 -12.71
C VAL A 248 2.90 0.28 -11.68
N PHE A 249 2.60 0.51 -10.41
CA PHE A 249 3.12 -0.28 -9.29
C PHE A 249 1.98 -1.10 -8.68
N ASP A 250 2.05 -2.41 -8.81
CA ASP A 250 1.11 -3.35 -8.19
C ASP A 250 1.67 -3.82 -6.84
N SER A 251 0.95 -3.56 -5.76
CA SER A 251 1.37 -3.86 -4.40
C SER A 251 0.33 -4.63 -3.61
N THR A 252 0.71 -5.82 -3.22
CA THR A 252 -0.08 -6.71 -2.35
C THR A 252 0.23 -6.51 -0.88
N GLY A 253 1.37 -5.87 -0.57
CA GLY A 253 1.87 -5.66 0.78
C GLY A 253 2.57 -6.88 1.38
N LEU A 254 3.84 -6.74 1.68
CA LEU A 254 4.73 -7.80 2.11
C LEU A 254 4.99 -7.79 3.62
N ALA A 255 5.14 -8.97 4.22
CA ALA A 255 5.49 -9.10 5.64
C ALA A 255 6.83 -8.43 5.99
N ILE A 256 7.78 -8.39 5.04
CA ILE A 256 9.05 -7.71 5.20
C ILE A 256 8.90 -6.20 5.41
N GLN A 257 7.90 -5.58 4.77
CA GLN A 257 7.58 -4.16 4.97
C GLN A 257 7.06 -3.91 6.39
N ASP A 258 6.26 -4.84 6.93
CA ASP A 258 5.75 -4.74 8.29
C ASP A 258 6.87 -4.87 9.32
N VAL A 259 7.85 -5.77 9.10
CA VAL A 259 9.02 -5.94 9.97
C VAL A 259 9.94 -4.72 9.91
N ALA A 260 10.18 -4.15 8.71
CA ALA A 260 10.98 -2.94 8.55
C ALA A 260 10.34 -1.73 9.27
N ALA A 261 9.03 -1.54 9.09
CA ALA A 261 8.29 -0.49 9.79
C ALA A 261 8.29 -0.69 11.30
N ALA A 262 8.13 -1.94 11.78
CA ALA A 262 8.16 -2.26 13.20
C ALA A 262 9.55 -1.96 13.81
N HIS A 263 10.63 -2.23 13.09
CA HIS A 263 11.98 -1.88 13.51
C HIS A 263 12.12 -0.37 13.73
N VAL A 264 11.73 0.44 12.76
CA VAL A 264 11.81 1.91 12.85
C VAL A 264 10.99 2.45 14.04
N VAL A 265 9.76 1.93 14.22
CA VAL A 265 8.89 2.33 15.33
C VAL A 265 9.48 1.91 16.68
N TYR A 266 10.02 0.70 16.78
CA TYR A 266 10.63 0.19 17.99
C TYR A 266 11.87 0.99 18.40
N GLU A 267 12.82 1.21 17.48
CA GLU A 267 14.02 2.01 17.75
C GLU A 267 13.67 3.43 18.21
N HIS A 268 12.73 4.08 17.52
CA HIS A 268 12.28 5.41 17.92
C HIS A 268 11.58 5.42 19.29
N ALA A 269 10.82 4.39 19.62
CA ALA A 269 10.15 4.29 20.91
C ALA A 269 11.14 4.02 22.05
N ASP A 270 12.13 3.17 21.83
CA ASP A 270 13.17 2.85 22.79
C ASP A 270 14.06 4.06 23.10
N GLU A 271 14.49 4.80 22.06
CA GLU A 271 15.26 6.04 22.19
C GLU A 271 14.54 7.15 22.99
N ASN A 272 13.22 7.19 22.94
CA ASN A 272 12.40 8.25 23.56
C ASN A 272 11.64 7.79 24.82
N ASP A 273 11.91 6.60 25.33
CA ASP A 273 11.21 6.03 26.50
C ASP A 273 9.68 5.98 26.30
N ASN A 274 9.24 5.74 25.05
CA ASN A 274 7.83 5.64 24.69
C ASN A 274 7.34 4.19 24.76
N GLY A 275 6.14 4.00 25.32
CA GLY A 275 5.51 2.69 25.41
C GLY A 275 5.17 2.30 26.84
N TYR A 276 4.65 1.09 26.99
CA TYR A 276 4.30 0.53 28.29
C TYR A 276 5.15 -0.73 28.52
N PRO A 277 6.06 -0.72 29.50
CA PRO A 277 6.85 -1.90 29.83
C PRO A 277 5.94 -3.03 30.34
N PHE A 278 6.14 -4.23 29.81
CA PHE A 278 5.35 -5.41 30.15
C PHE A 278 6.23 -6.66 30.19
N ASP A 279 6.37 -7.27 31.35
CA ASP A 279 7.08 -8.54 31.54
C ASP A 279 6.21 -9.72 31.08
N LEU A 280 6.24 -10.01 29.76
CA LEU A 280 5.46 -11.10 29.17
C LEU A 280 5.91 -12.48 29.65
N MET A 281 7.18 -12.65 30.01
CA MET A 281 7.79 -13.95 30.28
C MET A 281 8.09 -14.20 31.76
N GLY A 282 7.85 -13.20 32.62
CA GLY A 282 8.11 -13.30 34.06
C GLY A 282 9.61 -13.41 34.40
N LEU A 283 10.46 -12.72 33.63
CA LEU A 283 11.91 -12.77 33.77
C LEU A 283 12.48 -11.70 34.71
N ASP A 284 11.69 -10.71 35.03
CA ASP A 284 12.04 -9.58 35.90
C ASP A 284 11.76 -9.89 37.39
N GLY A 285 11.92 -11.14 37.83
CA GLY A 285 11.65 -11.65 39.17
C GLY A 285 12.82 -11.52 40.16
#